data_7fafd64f713eab5962549dd2608777a1
#
_entry.id   7fafd64f713eab5962549dd2608777a1
#
_cell.length_a   1.000
_cell.length_b   1.000
_cell.length_c   1.000
_cell.angle_alpha   90.00
_cell.angle_beta   90.00
_cell.angle_gamma   90.00
#
_symmetry.space_group_name_H-M   'P 1'
#
loop_
_entity.id
_entity.type
_entity.pdbx_description
1 polymer ?
#
loop_
_entity_poly.entity_id
_entity_poly.type
_entity_poly.pdbx_seq_one_letter_code
_entity_poly.pdbx_strand_id
1 'polypeptide(L)'
;MLKVTNAGFGYGNRPLLFSKVSFEVKAGETLAILGPNGIGKTTLLRCVMRFLALKEGEIEIDGAGAKHMNQKRFWRDISYVPQAKQLVFGYPVVDMVVMGLSQNISIGRTPRREDYDRAYALLEKFGLGSIANQSCNTLSGGQFQMVLIARALIKGPGLLI
;
A
#
# COMPACT_ATOMS: atom_id res chain seq x y z
N MET A 1 -1.06 13.45 6.17
CA MET A 1 -1.79 13.20 7.43
C MET A 1 -3.04 12.38 7.11
N LEU A 2 -3.30 11.30 7.87
CA LEU A 2 -4.53 10.50 7.76
C LEU A 2 -5.39 10.76 9.00
N LYS A 3 -6.68 11.05 8.80
CA LYS A 3 -7.64 11.17 9.89
C LYS A 3 -8.86 10.31 9.59
N VAL A 4 -9.28 9.53 10.56
CA VAL A 4 -10.48 8.68 10.52
C VAL A 4 -11.39 9.12 11.66
N THR A 5 -12.64 9.44 11.36
CA THR A 5 -13.61 9.98 12.32
C THR A 5 -14.87 9.12 12.32
N ASN A 6 -15.19 8.53 13.48
CA ASN A 6 -16.39 7.73 13.73
C ASN A 6 -16.67 6.67 12.67
N ALA A 7 -15.62 6.04 12.12
CA ALA A 7 -15.76 5.06 11.06
C ALA A 7 -16.55 3.84 11.52
N GLY A 8 -17.53 3.46 10.71
CA GLY A 8 -18.34 2.26 10.86
C GLY A 8 -18.50 1.52 9.56
N PHE A 9 -18.41 0.18 9.61
CA PHE A 9 -18.56 -0.68 8.44
C PHE A 9 -19.19 -2.02 8.79
N GLY A 10 -19.99 -2.52 7.87
CA GLY A 10 -20.58 -3.87 7.87
C GLY A 10 -20.92 -4.31 6.45
N TYR A 11 -20.86 -5.61 6.19
CA TYR A 11 -21.13 -6.19 4.87
C TYR A 11 -22.64 -6.29 4.61
N GLY A 12 -23.11 -5.77 3.47
CA GLY A 12 -24.51 -5.82 3.06
C GLY A 12 -25.42 -5.28 4.16
N ASN A 13 -26.52 -5.99 4.49
CA ASN A 13 -27.46 -5.60 5.54
C ASN A 13 -27.14 -6.20 6.92
N ARG A 14 -25.92 -6.77 7.09
CA ARG A 14 -25.48 -7.33 8.37
C ARG A 14 -25.16 -6.21 9.38
N PRO A 15 -25.18 -6.53 10.70
CA PRO A 15 -24.70 -5.63 11.73
C PRO A 15 -23.29 -5.10 11.41
N LEU A 16 -22.96 -3.95 11.97
CA LEU A 16 -21.64 -3.36 11.80
C LEU A 16 -20.55 -4.31 12.36
N LEU A 17 -19.51 -4.53 11.58
CA LEU A 17 -18.32 -5.27 11.99
C LEU A 17 -17.49 -4.44 12.99
N PHE A 18 -17.46 -3.13 12.78
CA PHE A 18 -16.91 -2.15 13.70
C PHE A 18 -17.67 -0.83 13.57
N SER A 19 -17.67 -0.02 14.64
CA SER A 19 -18.31 1.30 14.68
C SER A 19 -17.52 2.26 15.54
N LYS A 20 -17.71 3.56 15.32
CA LYS A 20 -17.10 4.65 16.11
C LYS A 20 -15.59 4.61 16.20
N VAL A 21 -14.91 4.05 15.18
CA VAL A 21 -13.45 4.00 15.13
C VAL A 21 -12.93 5.38 14.72
N SER A 22 -12.10 5.98 15.57
CA SER A 22 -11.49 7.27 15.30
C SER A 22 -10.01 7.23 15.65
N PHE A 23 -9.16 7.75 14.76
CA PHE A 23 -7.72 7.93 14.98
C PHE A 23 -7.15 8.94 13.99
N GLU A 24 -5.96 9.43 14.28
CA GLU A 24 -5.20 10.32 13.43
C GLU A 24 -3.76 9.84 13.35
N VAL A 25 -3.14 9.98 12.17
CA VAL A 25 -1.72 9.70 11.92
C VAL A 25 -1.10 10.90 11.23
N LYS A 26 -0.18 11.55 11.91
CA LYS A 26 0.53 12.73 11.39
C LYS A 26 1.72 12.32 10.53
N ALA A 27 2.32 13.29 9.84
CA ALA A 27 3.55 13.06 9.10
C ALA A 27 4.66 12.58 10.05
N GLY A 28 5.35 11.51 9.63
CA GLY A 28 6.42 10.89 10.43
C GLY A 28 5.94 9.94 11.53
N GLU A 29 4.64 9.83 11.76
CA GLU A 29 4.10 8.89 12.74
C GLU A 29 3.83 7.51 12.14
N THR A 30 3.89 6.51 13.00
CA THR A 30 3.50 5.11 12.70
C THR A 30 2.36 4.71 13.63
N LEU A 31 1.27 4.21 13.06
CA LEU A 31 0.15 3.63 13.80
C LEU A 31 0.11 2.13 13.61
N ALA A 32 0.12 1.38 14.70
CA ALA A 32 -0.11 -0.06 14.70
C ALA A 32 -1.56 -0.37 15.12
N ILE A 33 -2.28 -1.15 14.29
CA ILE A 33 -3.63 -1.62 14.59
C ILE A 33 -3.54 -3.06 15.09
N LEU A 34 -3.78 -3.26 16.38
CA LEU A 34 -3.69 -4.54 17.06
C LEU A 34 -5.07 -5.10 17.41
N GLY A 35 -5.16 -6.41 17.56
CA GLY A 35 -6.39 -7.09 17.98
C GLY A 35 -6.48 -8.52 17.43
N PRO A 36 -7.44 -9.32 17.90
CA PRO A 36 -7.60 -10.71 17.48
C PRO A 36 -7.96 -10.83 15.98
N ASN A 37 -7.77 -12.04 15.43
CA ASN A 37 -8.17 -12.32 14.07
C ASN A 37 -9.70 -12.22 13.92
N GLY A 38 -10.15 -11.70 12.78
CA GLY A 38 -11.58 -11.52 12.49
C GLY A 38 -12.21 -10.24 13.03
N ILE A 39 -11.55 -9.45 13.91
CA ILE A 39 -12.12 -8.21 14.48
C ILE A 39 -12.36 -7.09 13.46
N GLY A 40 -11.85 -7.21 12.24
CA GLY A 40 -12.05 -6.20 11.20
C GLY A 40 -10.84 -5.34 10.84
N LYS A 41 -9.62 -5.62 11.36
CA LYS A 41 -8.40 -4.84 11.06
C LYS A 41 -8.16 -4.65 9.55
N THR A 42 -8.13 -5.74 8.81
CA THR A 42 -7.95 -5.71 7.35
C THR A 42 -9.11 -5.01 6.65
N THR A 43 -10.32 -5.14 7.17
CA THR A 43 -11.51 -4.46 6.63
C THR A 43 -11.41 -2.96 6.84
N LEU A 44 -10.96 -2.51 8.01
CA LEU A 44 -10.71 -1.10 8.29
C LEU A 44 -9.66 -0.52 7.31
N LEU A 45 -8.51 -1.21 7.12
CA LEU A 45 -7.50 -0.80 6.15
C LEU A 45 -8.07 -0.76 4.71
N ARG A 46 -8.94 -1.71 4.34
CA ARG A 46 -9.63 -1.68 3.03
C ARG A 46 -10.56 -0.49 2.89
N CYS A 47 -11.21 -0.05 3.98
CA CYS A 47 -11.99 1.19 3.98
C CYS A 47 -11.08 2.42 3.82
N VAL A 48 -9.96 2.48 4.54
CA VAL A 48 -8.97 3.55 4.40
C VAL A 48 -8.44 3.64 2.96
N MET A 49 -8.17 2.51 2.33
CA MET A 49 -7.74 2.41 0.94
C MET A 49 -8.87 2.58 -0.11
N ARG A 50 -10.10 2.86 0.33
CA ARG A 50 -11.27 3.02 -0.55
C ARG A 50 -11.65 1.78 -1.36
N PHE A 51 -11.19 0.59 -0.98
CA PHE A 51 -11.67 -0.66 -1.56
C PHE A 51 -13.07 -1.01 -1.04
N LEU A 52 -13.43 -0.49 0.15
CA LEU A 52 -14.75 -0.63 0.75
C LEU A 52 -15.24 0.75 1.19
N ALA A 53 -16.52 1.04 0.98
CA ALA A 53 -17.12 2.29 1.44
C ALA A 53 -17.56 2.16 2.89
N LEU A 54 -17.24 3.15 3.73
CA LEU A 54 -17.78 3.25 5.08
C LEU A 54 -19.31 3.38 5.02
N LYS A 55 -19.99 2.82 6.01
CA LYS A 55 -21.41 3.09 6.29
C LYS A 55 -21.61 4.33 7.16
N GLU A 56 -20.66 4.58 8.06
CA GLU A 56 -20.68 5.69 9.01
C GLU A 56 -19.30 6.32 9.08
N GLY A 57 -19.27 7.62 9.41
CA GLY A 57 -18.02 8.37 9.58
C GLY A 57 -17.34 8.74 8.28
N GLU A 58 -16.11 9.20 8.41
CA GLU A 58 -15.35 9.73 7.29
C GLU A 58 -13.85 9.44 7.41
N ILE A 59 -13.17 9.52 6.27
CA ILE A 59 -11.71 9.39 6.15
C ILE A 59 -11.22 10.62 5.40
N GLU A 60 -10.24 11.30 5.97
CA GLU A 60 -9.56 12.45 5.38
C GLU A 60 -8.08 12.14 5.16
N ILE A 61 -7.54 12.64 4.06
CA ILE A 61 -6.12 12.58 3.73
C ILE A 61 -5.68 13.99 3.40
N ASP A 62 -4.72 14.49 4.16
CA ASP A 62 -4.23 15.88 4.08
C ASP A 62 -5.37 16.92 4.09
N GLY A 63 -6.37 16.71 4.98
CA GLY A 63 -7.52 17.59 5.14
C GLY A 63 -8.58 17.49 4.05
N ALA A 64 -8.42 16.59 3.08
CA ALA A 64 -9.41 16.36 2.05
C ALA A 64 -10.16 15.06 2.30
N GLY A 65 -11.49 15.09 2.22
CA GLY A 65 -12.33 13.90 2.35
C GLY A 65 -11.96 12.85 1.29
N ALA A 66 -11.48 11.69 1.72
CA ALA A 66 -10.98 10.66 0.82
C ALA A 66 -12.02 10.25 -0.23
N LYS A 67 -13.30 10.21 0.13
CA LYS A 67 -14.42 9.86 -0.77
C LYS A 67 -14.50 10.76 -2.01
N HIS A 68 -14.13 12.03 -1.88
CA HIS A 68 -14.24 13.04 -2.94
C HIS A 68 -12.95 13.23 -3.74
N MET A 69 -11.85 12.62 -3.30
CA MET A 69 -10.59 12.72 -4.03
C MET A 69 -10.65 11.96 -5.35
N ASN A 70 -10.08 12.56 -6.40
CA ASN A 70 -9.85 11.86 -7.66
C ASN A 70 -8.98 10.60 -7.41
N GLN A 71 -9.34 9.49 -8.03
CA GLN A 71 -8.66 8.21 -7.83
C GLN A 71 -7.16 8.26 -8.15
N LYS A 72 -6.78 8.96 -9.23
CA LYS A 72 -5.37 9.13 -9.62
C LYS A 72 -4.58 9.90 -8.55
N ARG A 73 -5.16 10.99 -8.00
CA ARG A 73 -4.55 11.76 -6.91
C ARG A 73 -4.43 10.91 -5.65
N PHE A 74 -5.48 10.19 -5.27
CA PHE A 74 -5.50 9.33 -4.10
C PHE A 74 -4.36 8.30 -4.13
N TRP A 75 -4.24 7.54 -5.22
CA TRP A 75 -3.22 6.50 -5.33
C TRP A 75 -1.82 7.01 -5.60
N ARG A 76 -1.66 8.26 -6.04
CA ARG A 76 -0.33 8.87 -6.17
C ARG A 76 0.34 9.00 -4.80
N ASP A 77 -0.42 9.43 -3.80
CA ASP A 77 0.12 9.80 -2.49
C ASP A 77 0.07 8.62 -1.48
N ILE A 78 -0.63 7.53 -1.80
CA ILE A 78 -0.78 6.36 -0.95
C ILE A 78 -0.15 5.13 -1.60
N SER A 79 0.59 4.34 -0.80
CA SER A 79 1.06 3.01 -1.17
C SER A 79 0.54 1.97 -0.21
N TYR A 80 0.36 0.76 -0.72
CA TYR A 80 -0.06 -0.40 0.04
C TYR A 80 0.93 -1.55 -0.12
N VAL A 81 1.32 -2.15 1.01
CA VAL A 81 2.14 -3.36 1.04
C VAL A 81 1.23 -4.55 1.34
N PRO A 82 0.92 -5.40 0.37
CA PRO A 82 0.14 -6.58 0.62
C PRO A 82 0.92 -7.58 1.48
N GLN A 83 0.20 -8.43 2.21
CA GLN A 83 0.82 -9.60 2.81
C GLN A 83 1.41 -10.49 1.71
N ALA A 84 2.67 -10.89 1.88
CA ALA A 84 3.36 -11.75 0.93
C ALA A 84 2.57 -13.04 0.67
N LYS A 85 2.29 -13.33 -0.59
CA LYS A 85 1.73 -14.59 -1.07
C LYS A 85 2.62 -15.09 -2.19
N GLN A 86 2.67 -16.41 -2.39
CA GLN A 86 3.40 -16.97 -3.53
C GLN A 86 2.92 -16.36 -4.84
N LEU A 87 3.88 -15.94 -5.66
CA LEU A 87 3.60 -15.44 -7.00
C LEU A 87 3.44 -16.60 -7.98
N VAL A 88 2.52 -16.44 -8.90
CA VAL A 88 2.35 -17.38 -10.03
C VAL A 88 3.45 -17.17 -11.07
N PHE A 89 3.99 -15.94 -11.18
CA PHE A 89 4.99 -15.55 -12.17
C PHE A 89 6.31 -15.16 -11.50
N GLY A 90 7.42 -15.67 -12.05
CA GLY A 90 8.78 -15.41 -11.56
C GLY A 90 9.40 -14.15 -12.16
N TYR A 91 8.85 -12.96 -11.85
CA TYR A 91 9.48 -11.71 -12.26
C TYR A 91 10.82 -11.51 -11.56
N PRO A 92 11.83 -10.91 -12.22
CA PRO A 92 13.01 -10.39 -11.54
C PRO A 92 12.63 -9.42 -10.41
N VAL A 93 13.41 -9.43 -9.34
CA VAL A 93 13.17 -8.55 -8.17
C VAL A 93 13.12 -7.08 -8.58
N VAL A 94 14.05 -6.65 -9.43
CA VAL A 94 14.09 -5.25 -9.91
C VAL A 94 12.81 -4.89 -10.69
N ASP A 95 12.30 -5.78 -11.52
CA ASP A 95 11.05 -5.54 -12.28
C ASP A 95 9.86 -5.42 -11.33
N MET A 96 9.80 -6.28 -10.30
CA MET A 96 8.77 -6.20 -9.26
C MET A 96 8.78 -4.83 -8.57
N VAL A 97 9.95 -4.27 -8.28
CA VAL A 97 10.08 -2.94 -7.67
C VAL A 97 9.68 -1.85 -8.66
N VAL A 98 10.13 -1.90 -9.92
CA VAL A 98 9.78 -0.94 -10.97
C VAL A 98 8.26 -0.88 -11.21
N MET A 99 7.54 -1.99 -11.07
CA MET A 99 6.06 -2.00 -11.15
C MET A 99 5.40 -1.04 -10.15
N GLY A 100 6.07 -0.65 -9.06
CA GLY A 100 5.60 0.37 -8.13
C GLY A 100 5.43 1.76 -8.76
N LEU A 101 6.08 2.02 -9.90
CA LEU A 101 5.99 3.27 -10.66
C LEU A 101 4.88 3.24 -11.73
N SER A 102 4.15 2.14 -11.89
CA SER A 102 3.17 1.94 -12.98
C SER A 102 2.12 3.05 -13.08
N GLN A 103 1.77 3.71 -11.99
CA GLN A 103 0.84 4.85 -11.99
C GLN A 103 1.40 6.12 -12.67
N ASN A 104 2.73 6.24 -12.71
CA ASN A 104 3.43 7.36 -13.33
C ASN A 104 3.76 7.08 -14.81
N ILE A 105 3.62 5.83 -15.23
CA ILE A 105 3.88 5.40 -16.59
C ILE A 105 2.56 5.49 -17.37
N SER A 106 2.53 6.31 -18.41
CA SER A 106 1.35 6.41 -19.30
C SER A 106 1.07 5.06 -19.96
N ILE A 107 -0.20 4.76 -20.21
CA ILE A 107 -0.62 3.53 -20.90
C ILE A 107 0.15 3.41 -22.23
N GLY A 108 0.79 2.26 -22.44
CA GLY A 108 1.60 2.00 -23.64
C GLY A 108 3.06 2.42 -23.57
N ARG A 109 3.54 2.94 -22.43
CA ARG A 109 4.97 3.21 -22.23
C ARG A 109 5.62 2.11 -21.39
N THR A 110 6.84 1.75 -21.74
CA THR A 110 7.72 0.89 -20.94
C THR A 110 8.48 1.73 -19.90
N PRO A 111 8.89 1.13 -18.77
CA PRO A 111 9.80 1.76 -17.83
C PRO A 111 11.09 2.22 -18.51
N ARG A 112 11.61 3.36 -18.09
CA ARG A 112 12.86 3.93 -18.60
C ARG A 112 14.05 3.42 -17.79
N ARG A 113 15.25 3.63 -18.33
CA ARG A 113 16.51 3.32 -17.62
C ARG A 113 16.56 3.98 -16.24
N GLU A 114 16.15 5.24 -16.13
CA GLU A 114 16.08 5.98 -14.86
C GLU A 114 15.18 5.31 -13.81
N ASP A 115 14.11 4.64 -14.22
CA ASP A 115 13.20 3.91 -13.33
C ASP A 115 13.91 2.67 -12.75
N TYR A 116 14.70 1.98 -13.57
CA TYR A 116 15.53 0.86 -13.15
C TYR A 116 16.68 1.31 -12.24
N ASP A 117 17.36 2.41 -12.58
CA ASP A 117 18.44 2.97 -11.74
C ASP A 117 17.91 3.32 -10.34
N ARG A 118 16.72 3.90 -10.25
CA ARG A 118 16.03 4.16 -8.97
C ARG A 118 15.68 2.88 -8.21
N ALA A 119 15.24 1.84 -8.92
CA ALA A 119 14.91 0.56 -8.32
C ALA A 119 16.15 -0.14 -7.77
N TYR A 120 17.25 -0.16 -8.51
CA TYR A 120 18.54 -0.72 -8.04
C TYR A 120 19.04 0.05 -6.82
N ALA A 121 19.05 1.38 -6.86
CA ALA A 121 19.47 2.19 -5.72
C ALA A 121 18.63 1.95 -4.47
N LEU A 122 17.32 1.73 -4.64
CA LEU A 122 16.43 1.40 -3.53
C LEU A 122 16.71 -0.01 -2.99
N LEU A 123 16.88 -1.00 -3.86
CA LEU A 123 17.23 -2.37 -3.48
C LEU A 123 18.55 -2.43 -2.72
N GLU A 124 19.57 -1.66 -3.12
CA GLU A 124 20.84 -1.53 -2.38
C GLU A 124 20.60 -1.01 -0.95
N LYS A 125 19.79 0.04 -0.78
CA LYS A 125 19.44 0.57 0.55
C LYS A 125 18.73 -0.45 1.45
N PHE A 126 18.01 -1.41 0.87
CA PHE A 126 17.32 -2.49 1.59
C PHE A 126 18.22 -3.73 1.78
N GLY A 127 19.48 -3.70 1.34
CA GLY A 127 20.38 -4.86 1.39
C GLY A 127 19.96 -6.00 0.43
N LEU A 128 19.22 -5.68 -0.61
CA LEU A 128 18.68 -6.63 -1.60
C LEU A 128 19.38 -6.51 -2.97
N GLY A 129 20.43 -5.72 -3.10
CA GLY A 129 21.13 -5.48 -4.37
C GLY A 129 21.64 -6.77 -5.02
N SER A 130 22.23 -7.67 -4.23
CA SER A 130 22.75 -8.95 -4.73
C SER A 130 21.70 -9.90 -5.32
N ILE A 131 20.43 -9.71 -5.00
CA ILE A 131 19.32 -10.52 -5.51
C ILE A 131 18.44 -9.78 -6.52
N ALA A 132 18.81 -8.56 -6.92
CA ALA A 132 18.00 -7.71 -7.79
C ALA A 132 17.56 -8.39 -9.10
N ASN A 133 18.41 -9.23 -9.67
CA ASN A 133 18.15 -9.96 -10.93
C ASN A 133 17.62 -11.38 -10.71
N GLN A 134 17.46 -11.83 -9.46
CA GLN A 134 16.89 -13.14 -9.18
C GLN A 134 15.36 -13.14 -9.37
N SER A 135 14.80 -14.32 -9.64
CA SER A 135 13.35 -14.51 -9.70
C SER A 135 12.72 -14.36 -8.32
N CYS A 136 11.63 -13.60 -8.22
CA CYS A 136 10.87 -13.47 -6.97
C CYS A 136 10.38 -14.81 -6.40
N ASN A 137 10.25 -15.86 -7.22
CA ASN A 137 9.82 -17.19 -6.79
C ASN A 137 10.90 -17.95 -6.00
N THR A 138 12.17 -17.54 -6.07
CA THR A 138 13.28 -18.17 -5.37
C THR A 138 13.55 -17.54 -4.01
N LEU A 139 12.84 -16.47 -3.67
CA LEU A 139 13.05 -15.71 -2.44
C LEU A 139 12.41 -16.39 -1.22
N SER A 140 13.03 -16.21 -0.07
CA SER A 140 12.34 -16.48 1.20
C SER A 140 11.15 -15.54 1.40
N GLY A 141 10.18 -15.92 2.24
CA GLY A 141 9.03 -15.07 2.53
C GLY A 141 9.41 -13.68 3.06
N GLY A 142 10.46 -13.60 3.90
CA GLY A 142 10.97 -12.32 4.42
C GLY A 142 11.59 -11.46 3.32
N GLN A 143 12.44 -12.05 2.46
CA GLN A 143 13.02 -11.32 1.32
C GLN A 143 11.93 -10.81 0.38
N PHE A 144 10.95 -11.64 0.06
CA PHE A 144 9.85 -11.23 -0.80
C PHE A 144 9.00 -10.12 -0.17
N GLN A 145 8.75 -10.18 1.16
CA GLN A 145 8.08 -9.09 1.86
C GLN A 145 8.85 -7.77 1.77
N MET A 146 10.19 -7.80 1.90
CA MET A 146 11.04 -6.62 1.73
C MET A 146 11.00 -6.06 0.29
N VAL A 147 10.93 -6.93 -0.73
CA VAL A 147 10.73 -6.51 -2.12
C VAL A 147 9.37 -5.81 -2.31
N LEU A 148 8.30 -6.31 -1.68
CA LEU A 148 6.99 -5.66 -1.73
C LEU A 148 6.98 -4.28 -1.04
N ILE A 149 7.75 -4.13 0.05
CA ILE A 149 7.96 -2.84 0.71
C ILE A 149 8.73 -1.89 -0.21
N ALA A 150 9.83 -2.34 -0.81
CA ALA A 150 10.59 -1.53 -1.77
C ALA A 150 9.71 -1.08 -2.95
N ARG A 151 8.89 -1.98 -3.51
CA ARG A 151 7.91 -1.66 -4.55
C ARG A 151 6.92 -0.57 -4.12
N ALA A 152 6.47 -0.62 -2.88
CA ALA A 152 5.53 0.38 -2.37
C ALA A 152 6.20 1.74 -2.15
N LEU A 153 7.48 1.76 -1.81
CA LEU A 153 8.24 2.98 -1.49
C LEU A 153 8.87 3.67 -2.69
N ILE A 154 9.08 2.99 -3.82
CA ILE A 154 9.82 3.54 -4.97
C ILE A 154 9.23 4.85 -5.52
N LYS A 155 7.93 5.05 -5.40
CA LYS A 155 7.26 6.29 -5.85
C LYS A 155 7.31 7.42 -4.82
N GLY A 156 7.80 7.19 -3.59
CA GLY A 156 7.85 8.17 -2.51
C GLY A 156 6.45 8.55 -1.99
N PRO A 157 5.66 7.59 -1.49
CA PRO A 157 4.30 7.88 -1.02
C PRO A 157 4.30 8.73 0.25
N GLY A 158 3.28 9.59 0.42
CA GLY A 158 3.04 10.32 1.66
C GLY A 158 2.44 9.44 2.78
N LEU A 159 1.76 8.34 2.41
CA LEU A 159 1.18 7.36 3.34
C LEU A 159 1.49 5.94 2.84
N LEU A 160 2.04 5.10 3.74
CA LEU A 160 2.25 3.67 3.51
C LEU A 160 1.31 2.87 4.42
N ILE A 161 0.60 1.91 3.84
CA ILE A 161 -0.35 1.01 4.53
C ILE A 161 0.09 -0.44 4.35
#